data_3a5d17aa0360dd1547c3c30e423ce464
#
_entry.id   3a5d17aa0360dd1547c3c30e423ce464
#
_cell.length_a   1.000
_cell.length_b   1.000
_cell.length_c   1.000
_cell.angle_alpha   90.00
_cell.angle_beta   90.00
_cell.angle_gamma   90.00
#
_symmetry.space_group_name_H-M   'P 1'
#
loop_
_entity.id
_entity.type
_entity.pdbx_description
1 polymer ?
#
loop_
_entity_poly.entity_id
_entity_poly.type
_entity_poly.pdbx_seq_one_letter_code
_entity_poly.pdbx_strand_id
1 'polypeptide(L)'
;MAEHARFEKLVAEAKKNIQEISPQDAASALKRRDALLIDVRDPDEWQEGHIPGAKNFSRGTVELEIEEAAPDLSTPIITHCGGGGRSALAAESLQRMGYKNVKSMAGGFKAWKAAGLPAYS
;
A
#
# COMPACT_ATOMS: atom_id res chain seq x y z
N MET A 1 -2.10 23.89 -11.89
CA MET A 1 -3.33 23.55 -11.14
C MET A 1 -3.50 22.04 -11.10
N ALA A 2 -3.73 21.47 -9.92
CA ALA A 2 -3.90 20.02 -9.79
C ALA A 2 -5.26 19.60 -10.31
N GLU A 3 -5.31 18.57 -11.15
CA GLU A 3 -6.55 18.02 -11.67
C GLU A 3 -7.40 17.35 -10.60
N HIS A 4 -6.76 16.87 -9.53
CA HIS A 4 -7.40 16.12 -8.46
C HIS A 4 -7.16 16.78 -7.10
N ALA A 5 -7.37 18.10 -7.04
CA ALA A 5 -7.05 18.89 -5.84
C ALA A 5 -7.74 18.38 -4.57
N ARG A 6 -9.00 17.95 -4.68
CA ARG A 6 -9.73 17.43 -3.52
C ARG A 6 -9.21 16.08 -3.06
N PHE A 7 -8.87 15.21 -4.02
CA PHE A 7 -8.26 13.93 -3.72
C PHE A 7 -6.88 14.13 -3.08
N GLU A 8 -6.07 15.02 -3.64
CA GLU A 8 -4.73 15.32 -3.10
C GLU A 8 -4.82 15.88 -1.68
N LYS A 9 -5.83 16.70 -1.40
CA LYS A 9 -6.05 17.21 -0.05
C LYS A 9 -6.41 16.09 0.92
N LEU A 10 -7.28 15.18 0.50
CA LEU A 10 -7.67 14.03 1.31
C LEU A 10 -6.46 13.15 1.61
N VAL A 11 -5.62 12.90 0.60
CA VAL A 11 -4.39 12.13 0.76
C VAL A 11 -3.42 12.81 1.71
N ALA A 12 -3.24 14.13 1.57
CA ALA A 12 -2.34 14.88 2.44
C ALA A 12 -2.79 14.80 3.91
N GLU A 13 -4.09 14.83 4.15
CA GLU A 13 -4.62 14.66 5.50
C GLU A 13 -4.41 13.26 6.04
N ALA A 14 -4.63 12.24 5.21
CA ALA A 14 -4.37 10.85 5.61
C ALA A 14 -2.91 10.64 5.97
N LYS A 15 -1.99 11.21 5.19
CA LYS A 15 -0.55 11.08 5.43
C LYS A 15 -0.10 11.64 6.76
N LYS A 16 -0.84 12.56 7.35
CA LYS A 16 -0.54 13.08 8.69
C LYS A 16 -0.78 12.03 9.79
N ASN A 17 -1.59 11.03 9.52
CA ASN A 17 -2.03 10.04 10.49
C ASN A 17 -1.39 8.67 10.29
N ILE A 18 -0.55 8.50 9.30
CA ILE A 18 0.07 7.23 8.95
C ILE A 18 1.59 7.36 8.90
N GLN A 19 2.26 6.22 8.84
CA GLN A 19 3.68 6.15 8.55
C GLN A 19 3.86 5.75 7.10
N GLU A 20 4.88 6.32 6.46
CA GLU A 20 5.29 5.90 5.11
C GLU A 20 6.61 5.15 5.19
N ILE A 21 6.83 4.24 4.25
CA ILE A 21 8.06 3.47 4.14
C ILE A 21 8.58 3.63 2.70
N SER A 22 9.90 3.69 2.54
CA SER A 22 10.50 3.77 1.21
C SER A 22 10.35 2.44 0.46
N PRO A 23 10.42 2.45 -0.89
CA PRO A 23 10.45 1.19 -1.64
C PRO A 23 11.59 0.27 -1.22
N GLN A 24 12.76 0.81 -0.94
CA GLN A 24 13.93 0.04 -0.52
C GLN A 24 13.70 -0.65 0.83
N ASP A 25 13.12 0.08 1.78
CA ASP A 25 12.82 -0.49 3.10
C ASP A 25 11.68 -1.51 3.02
N ALA A 26 10.69 -1.26 2.15
CA ALA A 26 9.62 -2.22 1.90
C ALA A 26 10.20 -3.51 1.31
N ALA A 27 11.12 -3.40 0.34
CA ALA A 27 11.77 -4.55 -0.25
C ALA A 27 12.55 -5.36 0.78
N SER A 28 13.24 -4.67 1.71
CA SER A 28 13.96 -5.33 2.80
C SER A 28 13.02 -6.09 3.72
N ALA A 29 11.89 -5.48 4.08
CA ALA A 29 10.89 -6.14 4.93
C ALA A 29 10.31 -7.39 4.26
N LEU A 30 10.06 -7.33 2.96
CA LEU A 30 9.56 -8.46 2.19
C LEU A 30 10.57 -9.60 2.14
N LYS A 31 11.84 -9.28 1.96
CA LYS A 31 12.92 -10.30 1.96
C LYS A 31 12.99 -11.03 3.29
N ARG A 32 12.81 -10.32 4.39
CA ARG A 32 12.81 -10.92 5.73
C ARG A 32 11.49 -11.60 6.07
N ARG A 33 10.48 -11.48 5.20
CA ARG A 33 9.12 -11.95 5.44
C ARG A 33 8.50 -11.34 6.71
N ASP A 34 8.84 -10.08 6.95
CA ASP A 34 8.39 -9.33 8.13
C ASP A 34 7.09 -8.56 7.91
N ALA A 35 6.56 -8.57 6.69
CA ALA A 35 5.36 -7.79 6.39
C ALA A 35 4.54 -8.42 5.28
N LEU A 36 3.24 -8.17 5.33
CA LEU A 36 2.29 -8.51 4.29
C LEU A 36 2.17 -7.29 3.37
N LEU A 37 2.45 -7.46 2.08
CA LEU A 37 2.35 -6.38 1.11
C LEU A 37 1.01 -6.45 0.39
N ILE A 38 0.25 -5.36 0.45
CA ILE A 38 -1.07 -5.26 -0.16
C ILE A 38 -1.05 -4.20 -1.24
N ASP A 39 -1.32 -4.63 -2.47
CA ASP A 39 -1.48 -3.75 -3.62
C ASP A 39 -2.96 -3.34 -3.69
N VAL A 40 -3.24 -2.06 -3.47
CA VAL A 40 -4.63 -1.57 -3.45
C VAL A 40 -5.06 -0.96 -4.78
N ARG A 41 -4.31 -1.21 -5.85
CA ARG A 41 -4.70 -0.81 -7.21
C ARG A 41 -5.84 -1.70 -7.71
N ASP A 42 -6.42 -1.33 -8.83
CA ASP A 42 -7.47 -2.14 -9.47
C ASP A 42 -6.88 -3.40 -10.10
N PRO A 43 -7.69 -4.45 -10.29
CA PRO A 43 -7.18 -5.72 -10.84
C PRO A 43 -6.53 -5.63 -12.21
N ASP A 44 -7.00 -4.74 -13.09
CA ASP A 44 -6.38 -4.56 -14.41
C ASP A 44 -5.00 -3.90 -14.31
N GLU A 45 -4.79 -2.99 -13.38
CA GLU A 45 -3.45 -2.46 -13.10
C GLU A 45 -2.52 -3.57 -12.60
N TRP A 46 -3.01 -4.42 -11.71
CA TRP A 46 -2.28 -5.57 -11.17
C TRP A 46 -1.86 -6.54 -12.28
N GLN A 47 -2.75 -6.81 -13.22
CA GLN A 47 -2.47 -7.73 -14.33
C GLN A 47 -1.38 -7.22 -15.27
N GLU A 48 -1.26 -5.90 -15.42
CA GLU A 48 -0.24 -5.29 -16.26
C GLU A 48 1.17 -5.40 -15.65
N GLY A 49 1.24 -5.57 -14.35
CA GLY A 49 2.51 -5.74 -13.65
C GLY A 49 2.31 -5.50 -12.17
N HIS A 50 3.03 -6.26 -11.34
CA HIS A 50 2.91 -6.14 -9.89
C HIS A 50 4.16 -6.64 -9.18
N ILE A 51 4.25 -6.36 -7.89
CA ILE A 51 5.40 -6.77 -7.07
C ILE A 51 5.25 -8.24 -6.68
N PRO A 52 6.30 -9.07 -6.90
CA PRO A 52 6.26 -10.46 -6.47
C PRO A 52 5.98 -10.58 -4.97
N GLY A 53 5.06 -11.46 -4.61
CA GLY A 53 4.69 -11.68 -3.22
C GLY A 53 3.59 -10.77 -2.67
N ALA A 54 3.18 -9.74 -3.41
CA ALA A 54 2.08 -8.88 -3.01
C ALA A 54 0.74 -9.57 -3.21
N LYS A 55 -0.26 -9.15 -2.45
CA LYS A 55 -1.66 -9.54 -2.66
C LYS A 55 -2.42 -8.34 -3.18
N ASN A 56 -3.33 -8.56 -4.12
CA ASN A 56 -4.15 -7.49 -4.68
C ASN A 56 -5.50 -7.45 -3.97
N PHE A 57 -5.69 -6.46 -3.13
CA PHE A 57 -6.96 -6.14 -2.50
C PHE A 57 -7.27 -4.70 -2.88
N SER A 58 -8.17 -4.49 -3.84
CA SER A 58 -8.49 -3.15 -4.35
C SER A 58 -8.90 -2.20 -3.22
N ARG A 59 -8.63 -0.90 -3.40
CA ARG A 59 -8.93 0.10 -2.37
C ARG A 59 -10.39 0.01 -1.89
N GLY A 60 -11.31 -0.28 -2.79
CA GLY A 60 -12.73 -0.35 -2.46
C GLY A 60 -13.13 -1.57 -1.63
N THR A 61 -12.29 -2.59 -1.56
CA THR A 61 -12.62 -3.83 -0.86
C THR A 61 -11.56 -4.27 0.15
N VAL A 62 -10.48 -3.50 0.30
CA VAL A 62 -9.37 -3.90 1.17
C VAL A 62 -9.82 -4.15 2.61
N GLU A 63 -10.71 -3.34 3.13
CA GLU A 63 -11.21 -3.49 4.50
C GLU A 63 -11.97 -4.81 4.70
N LEU A 64 -12.64 -5.26 3.64
CA LEU A 64 -13.39 -6.51 3.68
C LEU A 64 -12.47 -7.72 3.60
N GLU A 65 -11.41 -7.62 2.79
CA GLU A 65 -10.53 -8.75 2.49
C GLU A 65 -9.38 -8.93 3.50
N ILE A 66 -8.98 -7.85 4.18
CA ILE A 66 -7.79 -7.88 5.03
C ILE A 66 -7.94 -8.81 6.24
N GLU A 67 -9.13 -8.95 6.78
CA GLU A 67 -9.34 -9.74 7.99
C GLU A 67 -8.97 -11.22 7.81
N GLU A 68 -9.24 -11.78 6.63
CA GLU A 68 -8.85 -13.16 6.33
C GLU A 68 -7.34 -13.30 6.14
N ALA A 69 -6.73 -12.31 5.48
CA ALA A 69 -5.30 -12.34 5.20
C ALA A 69 -4.46 -12.04 6.45
N ALA A 70 -4.98 -11.23 7.35
CA ALA A 70 -4.28 -10.81 8.56
C ALA A 70 -5.25 -10.76 9.75
N PRO A 71 -5.63 -11.93 10.28
CA PRO A 71 -6.53 -11.96 11.44
C PRO A 71 -5.94 -11.36 12.72
N ASP A 72 -4.60 -11.34 12.81
CA ASP A 72 -3.91 -10.73 13.96
C ASP A 72 -3.70 -9.24 13.71
N LEU A 73 -4.19 -8.40 14.61
CA LEU A 73 -4.09 -6.95 14.50
C LEU A 73 -2.65 -6.41 14.61
N SER A 74 -1.72 -7.22 15.08
CA SER A 74 -0.30 -6.83 15.13
C SER A 74 0.48 -7.23 13.88
N THR A 75 -0.15 -7.88 12.90
CA THR A 75 0.50 -8.25 11.64
C THR A 75 1.06 -7.00 10.96
N PRO A 76 2.35 -6.97 10.62
CA PRO A 76 2.91 -5.85 9.87
C PRO A 76 2.34 -5.83 8.45
N ILE A 77 1.79 -4.69 8.06
CA ILE A 77 1.16 -4.52 6.75
C ILE A 77 1.79 -3.32 6.04
N ILE A 78 2.12 -3.51 4.77
CA ILE A 78 2.56 -2.43 3.90
C ILE A 78 1.53 -2.32 2.77
N THR A 79 0.91 -1.16 2.61
CA THR A 79 0.01 -0.90 1.49
C THR A 79 0.77 -0.17 0.39
N HIS A 80 0.42 -0.41 -0.88
CA HIS A 80 0.94 0.38 -1.97
C HIS A 80 -0.09 0.51 -3.09
N CYS A 81 0.11 1.54 -3.90
CA CYS A 81 -0.70 1.77 -5.09
C CYS A 81 0.21 2.26 -6.23
N GLY A 82 -0.32 2.99 -7.20
CA GLY A 82 0.48 3.52 -8.30
C GLY A 82 1.43 4.63 -7.90
N GLY A 83 0.95 5.61 -7.14
CA GLY A 83 1.71 6.80 -6.75
C GLY A 83 1.75 7.11 -5.27
N GLY A 84 1.09 6.33 -4.43
CA GLY A 84 1.13 6.50 -2.98
C GLY A 84 -0.12 7.15 -2.36
N GLY A 85 -1.09 7.58 -3.18
CA GLY A 85 -2.29 8.24 -2.67
C GLY A 85 -3.35 7.27 -2.15
N ARG A 86 -3.78 6.34 -2.98
CA ARG A 86 -4.77 5.34 -2.60
C ARG A 86 -4.29 4.49 -1.43
N SER A 87 -2.99 4.18 -1.40
CA SER A 87 -2.41 3.38 -0.31
C SER A 87 -2.35 4.12 1.00
N ALA A 88 -2.18 5.46 0.97
CA ALA A 88 -2.24 6.27 2.18
C ALA A 88 -3.64 6.22 2.79
N LEU A 89 -4.68 6.34 1.96
CA LEU A 89 -6.05 6.23 2.40
C LEU A 89 -6.35 4.83 2.96
N ALA A 90 -5.85 3.80 2.30
CA ALA A 90 -6.01 2.42 2.76
C ALA A 90 -5.33 2.21 4.11
N ALA A 91 -4.09 2.70 4.28
CA ALA A 91 -3.36 2.58 5.53
C ALA A 91 -4.12 3.23 6.69
N GLU A 92 -4.65 4.43 6.46
CA GLU A 92 -5.45 5.12 7.47
C GLU A 92 -6.69 4.32 7.84
N SER A 93 -7.38 3.78 6.84
CA SER A 93 -8.57 2.96 7.07
C SER A 93 -8.28 1.70 7.87
N LEU A 94 -7.18 1.01 7.55
CA LEU A 94 -6.79 -0.20 8.29
C LEU A 94 -6.43 0.12 9.74
N GLN A 95 -5.80 1.26 10.00
CA GLN A 95 -5.55 1.70 11.37
C GLN A 95 -6.86 1.90 12.14
N ARG A 96 -7.88 2.44 11.49
CA ARG A 96 -9.20 2.63 12.09
C ARG A 96 -9.88 1.30 12.41
N MET A 97 -9.54 0.23 11.72
CA MET A 97 -10.00 -1.12 12.02
C MET A 97 -9.27 -1.75 13.20
N GLY A 98 -8.19 -1.14 13.65
CA GLY A 98 -7.43 -1.61 14.81
C GLY A 98 -6.05 -2.20 14.47
N TYR A 99 -5.67 -2.26 13.20
CA TYR A 99 -4.34 -2.74 12.83
C TYR A 99 -3.28 -1.76 13.33
N LYS A 100 -2.28 -2.29 14.04
CA LYS A 100 -1.32 -1.49 14.80
C LYS A 100 -0.02 -1.19 14.07
N ASN A 101 0.26 -1.93 13.00
CA ASN A 101 1.54 -1.83 12.30
C ASN A 101 1.31 -1.76 10.80
N VAL A 102 0.81 -0.60 10.34
CA VAL A 102 0.49 -0.37 8.94
C VAL A 102 1.33 0.79 8.43
N LYS A 103 1.94 0.60 7.27
CA LYS A 103 2.70 1.64 6.57
C LYS A 103 2.27 1.69 5.12
N SER A 104 2.31 2.89 4.53
CA SER A 104 2.07 3.08 3.10
C SER A 104 3.41 3.25 2.39
N MET A 105 3.62 2.55 1.27
CA MET A 105 4.86 2.69 0.51
C MET A 105 4.85 3.99 -0.27
N ALA A 106 5.78 4.89 0.07
CA ALA A 106 5.90 6.19 -0.55
C ALA A 106 6.20 6.07 -2.04
N GLY A 107 5.51 6.85 -2.87
CA GLY A 107 5.71 6.87 -4.31
C GLY A 107 5.15 5.66 -5.06
N GLY A 108 4.65 4.66 -4.37
CA GLY A 108 3.95 3.51 -4.94
C GLY A 108 4.75 2.68 -5.92
N PHE A 109 4.05 2.00 -6.80
CA PHE A 109 4.65 1.11 -7.81
C PHE A 109 5.59 1.86 -8.75
N LYS A 110 5.28 3.12 -9.04
CA LYS A 110 6.13 3.99 -9.85
C LYS A 110 7.52 4.11 -9.23
N ALA A 111 7.59 4.46 -7.95
CA ALA A 111 8.85 4.61 -7.23
C ALA A 111 9.58 3.28 -7.06
N TRP A 112 8.85 2.20 -6.87
CA TRP A 112 9.39 0.84 -6.78
C TRP A 112 10.15 0.48 -8.06
N LYS A 113 9.52 0.69 -9.21
CA LYS A 113 10.15 0.43 -10.51
C LYS A 113 11.34 1.34 -10.78
N ALA A 114 11.20 2.63 -10.43
CA ALA A 114 12.28 3.61 -10.60
C ALA A 114 13.51 3.25 -9.76
N ALA A 115 13.32 2.56 -8.65
CA ALA A 115 14.42 2.07 -7.81
C ALA A 115 15.05 0.78 -8.34
N GLY A 116 14.56 0.25 -9.47
CA GLY A 116 15.10 -0.98 -10.06
C GLY A 116 14.71 -2.25 -9.33
N LEU A 117 13.68 -2.20 -8.51
CA LEU A 117 13.24 -3.36 -7.73
C LEU A 117 12.37 -4.30 -8.59
N PRO A 118 12.33 -5.62 -8.26
CA PRO A 118 11.71 -6.60 -9.14
C PRO A 118 10.19 -6.47 -9.23
N ALA A 119 9.66 -6.61 -10.44
CA ALA A 119 8.24 -6.60 -10.70
C ALA A 119 7.90 -7.54 -11.86
N TYR A 120 6.74 -8.17 -11.80
CA TYR A 120 6.20 -8.89 -12.96
C TYR A 120 5.65 -7.87 -13.96
N SER A 121 5.67 -8.20 -15.21
CA SER A 121 5.10 -7.36 -16.26
C SER A 121 4.06 -8.14 -17.06
#